data_3aa05db8e115047096cbc66bc7463209
#
_entry.id   3aa05db8e115047096cbc66bc7463209
#
_cell.length_a   1.000
_cell.length_b   1.000
_cell.length_c   1.000
_cell.angle_alpha   90.00
_cell.angle_beta   90.00
_cell.angle_gamma   90.00
#
_symmetry.space_group_name_H-M   'P 1'
#
loop_
_entity.id
_entity.type
_entity.pdbx_description
1 polymer ?
#
loop_
_entity_poly.entity_id
_entity_poly.type
_entity_poly.pdbx_seq_one_letter_code
_entity_poly.pdbx_strand_id
1 'polypeptide(L)'
;MIKPHGSETLNPLYVEDDAARAALLSEAESLPSLLLNSAAANAVMMAGGYFNPLTGYMNKADALSVAKDLKTTDGLFWPVPVMNLTQTTDVQTGKLALRDPNVDGNPILAVMDLSLIHI
;
A
#
# COMPACT_ATOMS: atom_id res chain seq x y z
N MET A 1 15.75 6.07 22.52
CA MET A 1 14.95 5.29 21.54
C MET A 1 15.47 5.57 20.14
N ILE A 2 15.59 4.55 19.33
CA ILE A 2 16.03 4.70 17.92
C ILE A 2 14.88 5.29 17.12
N LYS A 3 15.16 6.33 16.33
CA LYS A 3 14.15 6.92 15.46
C LYS A 3 13.80 5.98 14.31
N PRO A 4 12.54 5.96 13.87
CA PRO A 4 12.19 5.21 12.68
C PRO A 4 12.85 5.80 11.43
N HIS A 5 13.05 4.95 10.42
CA HIS A 5 13.62 5.39 9.16
C HIS A 5 12.72 6.45 8.51
N GLY A 6 13.31 7.54 8.08
CA GLY A 6 12.65 8.56 7.25
C GLY A 6 11.72 9.53 7.96
N SER A 7 11.46 9.39 9.26
CA SER A 7 10.60 10.31 10.01
C SER A 7 10.97 10.36 11.49
N GLU A 8 10.43 11.35 12.19
CA GLU A 8 10.67 11.48 13.63
C GLU A 8 9.93 10.44 14.46
N THR A 9 8.75 10.04 14.01
CA THR A 9 7.90 9.07 14.70
C THR A 9 7.40 8.02 13.71
N LEU A 10 7.08 6.83 14.24
CA LEU A 10 6.47 5.77 13.45
C LEU A 10 5.02 6.12 13.12
N ASN A 11 4.64 5.95 11.86
CA ASN A 11 3.31 6.28 11.38
C ASN A 11 2.61 5.03 10.84
N PRO A 12 2.00 4.21 11.71
CA PRO A 12 1.21 3.07 11.24
C PRO A 12 -0.04 3.56 10.49
N LEU A 13 -0.51 2.76 9.54
CA LEU A 13 -1.60 3.14 8.65
C LEU A 13 -2.92 2.46 9.00
N TYR A 14 -3.02 1.85 10.18
CA TYR A 14 -4.26 1.22 10.62
C TYR A 14 -5.36 2.25 10.84
N VAL A 15 -6.58 1.87 10.49
CA VAL A 15 -7.77 2.61 10.90
C VAL A 15 -8.14 2.12 12.30
N GLU A 16 -7.79 2.87 13.33
CA GLU A 16 -7.92 2.46 14.72
C GLU A 16 -9.33 2.68 15.29
N ASP A 17 -10.04 3.68 14.80
CA ASP A 17 -11.41 3.96 15.25
C ASP A 17 -12.38 2.93 14.67
N ASP A 18 -13.14 2.26 15.54
CA ASP A 18 -14.06 1.19 15.13
C ASP A 18 -15.15 1.69 14.19
N ALA A 19 -15.71 2.88 14.46
CA ALA A 19 -16.74 3.46 13.62
C ALA A 19 -16.20 3.84 12.24
N ALA A 20 -15.01 4.45 12.21
CA ALA A 20 -14.36 4.81 10.94
C ALA A 20 -14.00 3.57 10.13
N ARG A 21 -13.52 2.51 10.78
CA ARG A 21 -13.21 1.24 10.12
C ARG A 21 -14.45 0.60 9.52
N ALA A 22 -15.56 0.56 10.27
CA ALA A 22 -16.80 0.01 9.78
C ALA A 22 -17.34 0.79 8.58
N ALA A 23 -17.27 2.13 8.63
CA ALA A 23 -17.68 2.99 7.52
C ALA A 23 -16.82 2.76 6.28
N LEU A 24 -15.50 2.63 6.45
CA LEU A 24 -14.58 2.37 5.35
C LEU A 24 -14.82 1.00 4.73
N LEU A 25 -15.04 -0.03 5.54
CA LEU A 25 -15.36 -1.37 5.03
C LEU A 25 -16.66 -1.37 4.23
N SER A 26 -17.68 -0.66 4.73
CA SER A 26 -18.94 -0.54 4.01
C SER A 26 -18.77 0.16 2.65
N GLU A 27 -18.01 1.25 2.62
CA GLU A 27 -17.65 1.93 1.38
C GLU A 27 -16.87 1.00 0.44
N ALA A 28 -15.91 0.26 0.98
CA ALA A 28 -15.03 -0.61 0.21
C ALA A 28 -15.77 -1.73 -0.50
N GLU A 29 -16.89 -2.21 0.03
CA GLU A 29 -17.70 -3.24 -0.62
C GLU A 29 -18.25 -2.77 -1.98
N SER A 30 -18.44 -1.47 -2.17
CA SER A 30 -18.91 -0.90 -3.43
C SER A 30 -17.79 -0.45 -4.36
N LEU A 31 -16.54 -0.49 -3.91
CA LEU A 31 -15.40 -0.07 -4.73
C LEU A 31 -14.95 -1.18 -5.68
N PRO A 32 -14.33 -0.82 -6.80
CA PRO A 32 -13.57 -1.79 -7.58
C PRO A 32 -12.53 -2.46 -6.68
N SER A 33 -12.33 -3.76 -6.85
CA SER A 33 -11.38 -4.48 -6.01
C SER A 33 -10.30 -5.15 -6.84
N LEU A 34 -9.13 -5.30 -6.22
CA LEU A 34 -8.00 -6.02 -6.78
C LEU A 34 -7.63 -7.15 -5.81
N LEU A 35 -7.60 -8.37 -6.32
CA LEU A 35 -7.09 -9.49 -5.55
C LEU A 35 -5.56 -9.41 -5.55
N LEU A 36 -4.99 -9.25 -4.35
CA LEU A 36 -3.55 -9.17 -4.21
C LEU A 36 -2.91 -10.53 -4.51
N ASN A 37 -1.65 -10.50 -4.87
CA ASN A 37 -0.82 -11.70 -5.00
C ASN A 37 0.16 -11.75 -3.82
N SER A 38 1.43 -12.02 -4.05
CA SER A 38 2.46 -12.02 -3.01
C SER A 38 2.61 -10.66 -2.29
N ALA A 39 2.08 -9.58 -2.87
CA ALA A 39 2.11 -8.25 -2.25
C ALA A 39 1.14 -8.11 -1.06
N ALA A 40 0.28 -9.10 -0.80
CA ALA A 40 -0.62 -9.04 0.35
C ALA A 40 0.12 -8.88 1.67
N ALA A 41 1.23 -9.60 1.85
CA ALA A 41 2.07 -9.46 3.04
C ALA A 41 2.64 -8.05 3.18
N ASN A 42 3.02 -7.44 2.06
CA ASN A 42 3.53 -6.07 2.05
C ASN A 42 2.46 -5.06 2.49
N ALA A 43 1.21 -5.27 2.10
CA ALA A 43 0.12 -4.41 2.53
C ALA A 43 -0.07 -4.45 4.05
N VAL A 44 -0.03 -5.65 4.64
CA VAL A 44 -0.15 -5.81 6.10
C VAL A 44 1.05 -5.18 6.82
N MET A 45 2.26 -5.42 6.32
CA MET A 45 3.47 -4.84 6.91
C MET A 45 3.46 -3.30 6.82
N MET A 46 3.01 -2.77 5.70
CA MET A 46 2.90 -1.32 5.51
C MET A 46 1.92 -0.71 6.50
N ALA A 47 0.78 -1.36 6.72
CA ALA A 47 -0.21 -0.90 7.70
C ALA A 47 0.38 -0.82 9.11
N GLY A 48 1.24 -1.76 9.48
CA GLY A 48 1.91 -1.78 10.78
C GLY A 48 3.08 -0.82 10.91
N GLY A 49 3.43 -0.09 9.86
CA GLY A 49 4.55 0.85 9.89
C GLY A 49 5.91 0.24 9.59
N TYR A 50 5.97 -1.03 9.20
CA TYR A 50 7.25 -1.70 8.89
C TYR A 50 7.98 -1.07 7.70
N PHE A 51 7.25 -0.42 6.80
CA PHE A 51 7.83 0.29 5.66
C PHE A 51 7.80 1.80 5.86
N ASN A 52 7.84 2.25 7.10
CA ASN A 52 7.87 3.68 7.39
C ASN A 52 8.99 4.38 6.59
N PRO A 53 8.77 5.52 5.95
CA PRO A 53 7.59 6.37 5.98
C PRO A 53 6.62 6.14 4.81
N LEU A 54 6.70 5.02 4.13
CA LEU A 54 5.84 4.75 2.98
C LEU A 54 4.37 4.69 3.42
N THR A 55 3.51 5.29 2.63
CA THR A 55 2.06 5.31 2.84
C THR A 55 1.30 4.45 1.84
N GLY A 56 2.00 3.80 0.94
CA GLY A 56 1.43 2.94 -0.08
C GLY A 56 2.51 2.32 -0.94
N TYR A 57 2.11 1.54 -1.93
CA TYR A 57 3.05 1.00 -2.90
C TYR A 57 3.71 2.14 -3.68
N MET A 58 4.96 1.93 -4.07
CA MET A 58 5.72 2.93 -4.81
C MET A 58 5.11 3.18 -6.19
N ASN A 59 5.12 4.43 -6.62
CA ASN A 59 4.83 4.77 -8.01
C ASN A 59 6.00 4.33 -8.90
N LYS A 60 5.81 4.44 -10.22
CA LYS A 60 6.82 4.02 -11.19
C LYS A 60 8.15 4.76 -10.99
N ALA A 61 8.10 6.08 -10.76
CA ALA A 61 9.30 6.89 -10.61
C ALA A 61 10.11 6.46 -9.39
N ASP A 62 9.46 6.27 -8.24
CA ASP A 62 10.12 5.81 -7.02
C ASP A 62 10.65 4.38 -7.17
N ALA A 63 9.85 3.48 -7.76
CA ALA A 63 10.27 2.09 -7.95
C ALA A 63 11.52 2.01 -8.83
N LEU A 64 11.58 2.77 -9.91
CA LEU A 64 12.76 2.81 -10.79
C LEU A 64 13.97 3.45 -10.10
N SER A 65 13.77 4.52 -9.34
CA SER A 65 14.83 5.17 -8.58
C SER A 65 15.43 4.23 -7.55
N VAL A 66 14.59 3.53 -6.81
CA VAL A 66 15.04 2.55 -5.81
C VAL A 66 15.77 1.39 -6.46
N ALA A 67 15.26 0.86 -7.56
CA ALA A 67 15.91 -0.25 -8.27
C ALA A 67 17.27 0.14 -8.81
N LYS A 68 17.44 1.38 -9.25
CA LYS A 68 18.67 1.87 -9.88
C LYS A 68 19.66 2.45 -8.87
N ASP A 69 19.17 3.29 -7.96
CA ASP A 69 20.02 4.13 -7.11
C ASP A 69 19.84 3.87 -5.61
N LEU A 70 19.01 2.91 -5.21
CA LEU A 70 18.71 2.54 -3.82
C LEU A 70 18.16 3.70 -3.00
N LYS A 71 17.42 4.59 -3.63
CA LYS A 71 16.76 5.69 -2.94
C LYS A 71 15.52 6.15 -3.71
N THR A 72 14.56 6.68 -2.95
CA THR A 72 13.35 7.27 -3.52
C THR A 72 13.70 8.54 -4.28
N THR A 73 12.75 9.08 -5.04
CA THR A 73 12.97 10.30 -5.82
C THR A 73 13.25 11.52 -4.95
N ASP A 74 12.82 11.50 -3.68
CA ASP A 74 13.15 12.56 -2.71
C ASP A 74 14.45 12.31 -1.93
N GLY A 75 15.20 11.26 -2.29
CA GLY A 75 16.53 11.01 -1.75
C GLY A 75 16.60 10.11 -0.53
N LEU A 76 15.47 9.54 -0.09
CA LEU A 76 15.46 8.62 1.05
C LEU A 76 16.03 7.25 0.61
N PHE A 77 17.01 6.73 1.37
CA PHE A 77 17.53 5.38 1.14
C PHE A 77 16.43 4.34 1.26
N TRP A 78 16.36 3.44 0.26
CA TRP A 78 15.43 2.32 0.27
C TRP A 78 16.03 1.16 -0.53
N PRO A 79 16.16 -0.04 0.07
CA PRO A 79 16.97 -1.11 -0.55
C PRO A 79 16.26 -1.87 -1.66
N VAL A 80 14.92 -1.93 -1.67
CA VAL A 80 14.16 -2.67 -2.67
C VAL A 80 12.87 -1.93 -3.01
N PRO A 81 12.37 -2.02 -4.25
CA PRO A 81 11.05 -1.46 -4.58
C PRO A 81 9.93 -2.17 -3.81
N VAL A 82 8.99 -1.40 -3.29
CA VAL A 82 7.77 -1.92 -2.66
C VAL A 82 6.63 -1.73 -3.66
N MET A 83 6.27 -2.79 -4.37
CA MET A 83 5.34 -2.74 -5.49
C MET A 83 4.28 -3.82 -5.36
N ASN A 84 3.14 -3.58 -6.00
CA ASN A 84 2.14 -4.60 -6.29
C ASN A 84 2.07 -4.78 -7.80
N LEU A 85 2.46 -5.96 -8.28
CA LEU A 85 2.38 -6.30 -9.69
C LEU A 85 1.07 -7.02 -9.96
N THR A 86 0.34 -6.58 -10.95
CA THR A 86 -0.92 -7.20 -11.35
C THR A 86 -0.91 -7.52 -12.84
N GLN A 87 -1.60 -8.58 -13.22
CA GLN A 87 -1.78 -8.95 -14.62
C GLN A 87 -3.00 -8.29 -15.25
N THR A 88 -3.88 -7.70 -14.44
CA THR A 88 -5.06 -7.02 -14.96
C THR A 88 -4.70 -5.63 -15.49
N THR A 89 -5.30 -5.28 -16.62
CA THR A 89 -5.20 -3.93 -17.19
C THR A 89 -6.44 -3.09 -16.93
N ASP A 90 -7.43 -3.66 -16.25
CA ASP A 90 -8.72 -3.02 -15.98
C ASP A 90 -8.74 -2.21 -14.69
N VAL A 91 -7.58 -1.90 -14.14
CA VAL A 91 -7.46 -1.12 -12.93
C VAL A 91 -7.76 0.34 -13.24
N GLN A 92 -8.78 0.88 -12.57
CA GLN A 92 -9.20 2.26 -12.75
C GLN A 92 -8.59 3.16 -11.69
N THR A 93 -8.45 4.45 -12.03
CA THR A 93 -8.02 5.46 -11.06
C THR A 93 -9.11 5.71 -10.02
N GLY A 94 -8.69 6.18 -8.85
CA GLY A 94 -9.57 6.43 -7.72
C GLY A 94 -9.34 5.44 -6.60
N LYS A 95 -10.34 5.24 -5.76
CA LYS A 95 -10.22 4.31 -4.64
C LYS A 95 -10.37 2.87 -5.10
N LEU A 96 -9.54 2.00 -4.55
CA LEU A 96 -9.48 0.59 -4.90
C LEU A 96 -9.41 -0.23 -3.62
N ALA A 97 -10.27 -1.24 -3.49
CA ALA A 97 -10.21 -2.17 -2.38
C ALA A 97 -9.20 -3.28 -2.69
N LEU A 98 -8.31 -3.56 -1.74
CA LEU A 98 -7.30 -4.62 -1.86
C LEU A 98 -7.77 -5.84 -1.06
N ARG A 99 -7.86 -6.99 -1.72
CA ARG A 99 -8.39 -8.21 -1.11
C ARG A 99 -7.31 -9.26 -0.93
N ASP A 100 -7.46 -10.03 0.15
CA ASP A 100 -6.52 -11.11 0.52
C ASP A 100 -6.77 -12.36 -0.34
N PRO A 101 -5.77 -12.86 -1.07
CA PRO A 101 -5.93 -14.09 -1.86
C PRO A 101 -5.84 -15.36 -1.04
N ASN A 102 -5.39 -15.29 0.21
CA ASN A 102 -5.03 -16.45 1.02
C ASN A 102 -6.15 -16.88 1.98
N VAL A 103 -7.21 -16.11 2.09
CA VAL A 103 -8.32 -16.37 3.00
C VAL A 103 -9.60 -16.58 2.21
N ASP A 104 -10.40 -17.58 2.59
CA ASP A 104 -11.68 -17.84 1.95
C ASP A 104 -12.59 -16.60 2.02
N GLY A 105 -13.25 -16.30 0.90
CA GLY A 105 -14.07 -15.11 0.77
C GLY A 105 -13.29 -13.85 0.40
N ASN A 106 -11.96 -13.94 0.33
CA ASN A 106 -11.08 -12.83 -0.06
C ASN A 106 -11.44 -11.53 0.65
N PRO A 107 -11.25 -11.47 1.98
CA PRO A 107 -11.61 -10.29 2.76
C PRO A 107 -10.79 -9.06 2.34
N ILE A 108 -11.37 -7.89 2.56
CA ILE A 108 -10.70 -6.64 2.27
C ILE A 108 -9.62 -6.39 3.32
N LEU A 109 -8.39 -6.16 2.87
CA LEU A 109 -7.25 -5.83 3.72
C LEU A 109 -7.05 -4.32 3.82
N ALA A 110 -7.25 -3.60 2.72
CA ALA A 110 -6.92 -2.19 2.65
C ALA A 110 -7.71 -1.50 1.55
N VAL A 111 -7.74 -0.18 1.62
CA VAL A 111 -8.22 0.69 0.53
C VAL A 111 -7.07 1.59 0.14
N MET A 112 -6.79 1.69 -1.15
CA MET A 112 -5.75 2.58 -1.65
C MET A 112 -6.32 3.54 -2.68
N ASP A 113 -5.68 4.70 -2.77
CA ASP A 113 -5.95 5.65 -3.85
C ASP A 113 -4.99 5.38 -5.00
N LEU A 114 -5.54 5.12 -6.17
CA LEU A 114 -4.76 4.86 -7.38
C LEU A 114 -4.86 6.06 -8.31
N SER A 115 -3.73 6.58 -8.74
CA SER A 115 -3.64 7.65 -9.72
C SER A 115 -2.96 7.15 -10.99
N LEU A 116 -3.08 7.93 -12.07
CA LEU A 116 -2.43 7.58 -13.34
C LEU A 116 -0.92 7.47 -13.23
N ILE A 117 -0.31 8.18 -12.29
CA ILE A 117 1.15 8.13 -12.09
C ILE A 117 1.63 6.82 -11.46
N HIS A 118 0.71 6.01 -10.92
CA HIS A 118 1.05 4.72 -10.31
C HIS A 118 0.95 3.55 -11.31
N ILE A 119 0.46 3.79 -12.50
CA ILE A 119 0.22 2.76 -13.52
C ILE A 119 1.45 2.54 -14.40
#